data_b67c215d1d16f8c700c444594b99669f
#
_entry.id   b67c215d1d16f8c700c444594b99669f
#
_cell.length_a   1.000
_cell.length_b   1.000
_cell.length_c   1.000
_cell.angle_alpha   90.00
_cell.angle_beta   90.00
_cell.angle_gamma   90.00
#
_symmetry.space_group_name_H-M   'P 1'
#
loop_
_entity.id
_entity.type
_entity.pdbx_description
1 polymer ?
#
loop_
_entity_poly.entity_id
_entity_poly.type
_entity_poly.pdbx_seq_one_letter_code
_entity_poly.pdbx_strand_id
1 'polypeptide(L)'
;MNGTTRSIWGYLMDKFNFKILMFIISFIELGVSTTIYYFANNPYIFVLENILVACCLSGSTLFIPLFHKIFGKTYGAQLYGLTGIFIGIASLAGPFLIKLIVKEDEDYLTVYLIGGALCFIKTLALICFKENKPYIYENSNNREKDEKASFTRTSKEII
;
A
#
# COMPACT_ATOMS: atom_id res chain seq x y z
N MET A 1 10.40 -6.69 -13.70
CA MET A 1 10.19 -5.34 -13.12
C MET A 1 9.58 -5.36 -11.71
N ASN A 2 8.60 -6.18 -11.40
CA ASN A 2 7.89 -6.14 -10.11
C ASN A 2 8.79 -6.43 -8.88
N GLY A 3 9.82 -7.27 -8.99
CA GLY A 3 10.73 -7.59 -7.87
C GLY A 3 11.66 -6.44 -7.50
N THR A 4 12.25 -5.79 -8.49
CA THR A 4 13.22 -4.69 -8.27
C THR A 4 12.55 -3.46 -7.64
N THR A 5 11.36 -3.11 -8.14
CA THR A 5 10.57 -1.99 -7.59
C THR A 5 10.09 -2.22 -6.17
N ARG A 6 9.80 -3.47 -5.79
CA ARG A 6 9.48 -3.82 -4.39
C ARG A 6 10.65 -3.52 -3.43
N SER A 7 11.87 -3.84 -3.84
CA SER A 7 13.07 -3.56 -3.04
C SER A 7 13.31 -2.05 -2.88
N ILE A 8 13.05 -1.27 -3.94
CA ILE A 8 13.13 0.19 -3.89
C ILE A 8 12.10 0.76 -2.91
N TRP A 9 10.85 0.32 -2.98
CA TRP A 9 9.81 0.77 -2.07
C TRP A 9 10.11 0.38 -0.61
N GLY A 10 10.63 -0.84 -0.38
CA GLY A 10 11.09 -1.27 0.96
C GLY A 10 12.15 -0.33 1.53
N TYR A 11 13.18 -0.02 0.74
CA TYR A 11 14.24 0.92 1.15
C TYR A 11 13.71 2.33 1.44
N LEU A 12 12.78 2.82 0.62
CA LEU A 12 12.15 4.12 0.83
C LEU A 12 11.31 4.15 2.11
N MET A 13 10.65 3.04 2.46
CA MET A 13 9.86 2.89 3.68
C MET A 13 10.71 3.01 4.95
N ASP A 14 11.99 2.62 4.90
CA ASP A 14 12.91 2.78 6.02
C ASP A 14 13.31 4.24 6.26
N LYS A 15 13.24 5.08 5.21
CA LYS A 15 13.65 6.50 5.28
C LYS A 15 12.48 7.46 5.41
N PHE A 16 11.33 7.14 4.85
CA PHE A 16 10.17 8.02 4.77
C PHE A 16 8.96 7.43 5.48
N ASN A 17 8.06 8.29 5.93
CA ASN A 17 6.80 7.85 6.52
C ASN A 17 5.92 7.19 5.46
N PHE A 18 5.23 6.10 5.86
CA PHE A 18 4.28 5.38 5.01
C PHE A 18 3.29 6.31 4.30
N LYS A 19 2.73 7.27 5.03
CA LYS A 19 1.75 8.23 4.50
C LYS A 19 2.27 9.03 3.32
N ILE A 20 3.52 9.50 3.39
CA ILE A 20 4.16 10.28 2.32
C ILE A 20 4.35 9.42 1.07
N LEU A 21 4.86 8.20 1.23
CA LEU A 21 5.08 7.29 0.12
C LEU A 21 3.78 6.92 -0.59
N MET A 22 2.74 6.57 0.20
CA MET A 22 1.43 6.26 -0.36
C MET A 22 0.79 7.45 -1.05
N PHE A 23 1.03 8.67 -0.55
CA PHE A 23 0.54 9.89 -1.19
C PHE A 23 1.20 10.10 -2.55
N ILE A 24 2.51 9.92 -2.64
CA ILE A 24 3.26 10.01 -3.91
C ILE A 24 2.73 8.99 -4.93
N ILE A 25 2.58 7.72 -4.50
CA ILE A 25 2.03 6.66 -5.36
C ILE A 25 0.63 7.02 -5.85
N SER A 26 -0.25 7.44 -4.95
CA SER A 26 -1.62 7.81 -5.28
C SER A 26 -1.70 8.99 -6.25
N PHE A 27 -0.80 9.96 -6.10
CA PHE A 27 -0.73 11.10 -7.00
C PHE A 27 -0.27 10.72 -8.41
N ILE A 28 0.72 9.83 -8.50
CA ILE A 28 1.18 9.29 -9.79
C ILE A 28 0.08 8.48 -10.45
N GLU A 29 -0.59 7.58 -9.72
CA GLU A 29 -1.72 6.78 -10.25
C GLU A 29 -2.86 7.66 -10.75
N LEU A 30 -3.21 8.70 -10.02
CA LEU A 30 -4.24 9.65 -10.43
C LEU A 30 -3.84 10.38 -11.74
N GLY A 31 -2.59 10.84 -11.82
CA GLY A 31 -2.06 11.47 -13.02
C GLY A 31 -2.14 10.55 -14.24
N VAL A 32 -1.60 9.34 -14.11
CA VAL A 32 -1.60 8.36 -15.21
C VAL A 32 -3.02 7.96 -15.60
N SER A 33 -3.91 7.71 -14.63
CA SER A 33 -5.30 7.34 -14.93
C SER A 33 -6.06 8.41 -15.72
N THR A 34 -5.71 9.67 -15.56
CA THR A 34 -6.34 10.78 -16.30
C THR A 34 -5.71 11.03 -17.67
N THR A 35 -4.43 10.70 -17.85
CA THR A 35 -3.67 11.04 -19.07
C THR A 35 -3.57 9.89 -20.06
N ILE A 36 -3.62 8.64 -19.60
CA ILE A 36 -3.40 7.46 -20.44
C ILE A 36 -4.33 7.38 -21.67
N TYR A 37 -5.58 7.79 -21.54
CA TYR A 37 -6.53 7.82 -22.65
C TYR A 37 -6.12 8.81 -23.75
N TYR A 38 -5.69 10.00 -23.37
CA TYR A 38 -5.31 11.05 -24.32
C TYR A 38 -4.01 10.74 -25.04
N PHE A 39 -3.10 10.02 -24.40
CA PHE A 39 -1.80 9.67 -24.95
C PHE A 39 -1.71 8.26 -25.52
N ALA A 40 -2.82 7.52 -25.54
CA ALA A 40 -2.90 6.16 -26.10
C ALA A 40 -2.41 6.05 -27.56
N ASN A 41 -2.56 7.11 -28.34
CA ASN A 41 -2.11 7.18 -29.73
C ASN A 41 -0.58 7.27 -29.89
N ASN A 42 0.15 7.63 -28.85
CA ASN A 42 1.61 7.71 -28.88
C ASN A 42 2.20 6.47 -28.18
N PRO A 43 2.79 5.50 -28.93
CA PRO A 43 3.24 4.24 -28.37
C PRO A 43 4.33 4.42 -27.30
N TYR A 44 5.18 5.45 -27.41
CA TYR A 44 6.25 5.70 -26.43
C TYR A 44 5.70 6.20 -25.10
N ILE A 45 4.75 7.14 -25.14
CA ILE A 45 4.12 7.67 -23.92
C ILE A 45 3.29 6.58 -23.26
N PHE A 46 2.51 5.81 -24.03
CA PHE A 46 1.72 4.70 -23.53
C PHE A 46 2.57 3.65 -22.80
N VAL A 47 3.73 3.28 -23.37
CA VAL A 47 4.67 2.36 -22.71
C VAL A 47 5.22 2.95 -21.40
N LEU A 48 5.58 4.24 -21.41
CA LEU A 48 6.07 4.93 -20.22
C LEU A 48 5.02 4.94 -19.10
N GLU A 49 3.76 5.26 -19.41
CA GLU A 49 2.66 5.26 -18.46
C GLU A 49 2.41 3.86 -17.88
N ASN A 50 2.46 2.81 -18.71
CA ASN A 50 2.34 1.43 -18.22
C ASN A 50 3.49 1.04 -17.30
N ILE A 51 4.71 1.50 -17.54
CA ILE A 51 5.84 1.30 -16.64
C ILE A 51 5.59 2.01 -15.30
N LEU A 52 5.08 3.24 -15.31
CA LEU A 52 4.73 3.97 -14.09
C LEU A 52 3.64 3.26 -13.29
N VAL A 53 2.58 2.77 -13.94
CA VAL A 53 1.53 1.96 -13.29
C VAL A 53 2.14 0.71 -12.66
N ALA A 54 2.99 -0.03 -13.37
CA ALA A 54 3.65 -1.22 -12.85
C ALA A 54 4.54 -0.92 -11.63
N CYS A 55 5.19 0.23 -11.60
CA CYS A 55 5.96 0.72 -10.45
C CYS A 55 5.04 1.04 -9.26
N CYS A 56 3.90 1.68 -9.50
CA CYS A 56 2.93 2.02 -8.47
C CYS A 56 2.23 0.79 -7.89
N LEU A 57 1.87 -0.20 -8.71
CA LEU A 57 1.28 -1.46 -8.26
C LEU A 57 2.17 -2.21 -7.28
N SER A 58 3.49 -2.13 -7.44
CA SER A 58 4.42 -2.72 -6.47
C SER A 58 4.43 -2.01 -5.12
N GLY A 59 3.89 -0.79 -5.02
CA GLY A 59 3.70 -0.05 -3.77
C GLY A 59 2.76 -0.73 -2.78
N SER A 60 1.92 -1.68 -3.23
CA SER A 60 1.10 -2.50 -2.32
C SER A 60 1.93 -3.28 -1.30
N THR A 61 3.21 -3.53 -1.57
CA THR A 61 4.12 -4.18 -0.61
C THR A 61 4.46 -3.31 0.59
N LEU A 62 4.19 -2.00 0.55
CA LEU A 62 4.36 -1.10 1.70
C LEU A 62 3.42 -1.44 2.86
N PHE A 63 2.30 -2.14 2.60
CA PHE A 63 1.39 -2.60 3.65
C PHE A 63 2.02 -3.66 4.56
N ILE A 64 2.98 -4.46 4.06
CA ILE A 64 3.64 -5.50 4.87
C ILE A 64 4.36 -4.89 6.07
N PRO A 65 5.35 -3.99 5.89
CA PRO A 65 6.05 -3.39 7.02
C PRO A 65 5.14 -2.50 7.87
N LEU A 66 4.13 -1.86 7.27
CA LEU A 66 3.14 -1.09 8.02
C LEU A 66 2.36 -1.97 9.00
N PHE A 67 1.80 -3.09 8.53
CA PHE A 67 1.05 -4.00 9.37
C PHE A 67 1.92 -4.63 10.45
N HIS A 68 3.17 -4.97 10.13
CA HIS A 68 4.13 -5.45 11.13
C HIS A 68 4.44 -4.39 12.18
N LYS A 69 4.55 -3.13 11.79
CA LYS A 69 4.81 -2.00 12.70
C LYS A 69 3.65 -1.72 13.63
N ILE A 70 2.41 -1.80 13.13
CA ILE A 70 1.19 -1.47 13.89
C ILE A 70 0.71 -2.66 14.74
N PHE A 71 0.67 -3.87 14.18
CA PHE A 71 0.02 -5.04 14.77
C PHE A 71 1.00 -6.12 15.24
N GLY A 72 2.31 -5.91 15.05
CA GLY A 72 3.34 -6.89 15.36
C GLY A 72 3.49 -7.98 14.29
N LYS A 73 4.54 -8.81 14.42
CA LYS A 73 4.91 -9.77 13.38
C LYS A 73 3.83 -10.82 13.09
N THR A 74 3.17 -11.33 14.11
CA THR A 74 2.19 -12.42 13.96
C THR A 74 0.89 -11.92 13.34
N TYR A 75 0.27 -10.92 13.94
CA TYR A 75 -1.00 -10.37 13.45
C TYR A 75 -0.84 -9.57 12.15
N GLY A 76 0.31 -8.89 11.98
CA GLY A 76 0.61 -8.17 10.75
C GLY A 76 0.64 -9.07 9.52
N ALA A 77 1.21 -10.27 9.62
CA ALA A 77 1.23 -11.26 8.55
C ALA A 77 -0.19 -11.75 8.20
N GLN A 78 -1.03 -12.02 9.20
CA GLN A 78 -2.43 -12.44 9.00
C GLN A 78 -3.26 -11.35 8.31
N LEU A 79 -3.13 -10.09 8.74
CA LEU A 79 -3.83 -8.96 8.13
C LEU A 79 -3.37 -8.71 6.70
N TYR A 80 -2.09 -8.88 6.41
CA TYR A 80 -1.61 -8.81 5.04
C TYR A 80 -2.21 -9.93 4.16
N GLY A 81 -2.29 -11.15 4.67
CA GLY A 81 -2.97 -12.25 3.99
C GLY A 81 -4.43 -11.95 3.69
N LEU A 82 -5.16 -11.38 4.66
CA LEU A 82 -6.55 -10.95 4.47
C LEU A 82 -6.67 -9.85 3.38
N THR A 83 -5.76 -8.88 3.39
CA THR A 83 -5.70 -7.85 2.33
C THR A 83 -5.47 -8.49 0.96
N GLY A 84 -4.63 -9.54 0.89
CA GLY A 84 -4.38 -10.30 -0.34
C GLY A 84 -5.65 -10.94 -0.92
N ILE A 85 -6.55 -11.43 -0.08
CA ILE A 85 -7.86 -11.97 -0.51
C ILE A 85 -8.70 -10.88 -1.19
N PHE A 86 -8.80 -9.70 -0.61
CA PHE A 86 -9.54 -8.58 -1.21
C PHE A 86 -8.92 -8.12 -2.53
N ILE A 87 -7.59 -8.08 -2.61
CA ILE A 87 -6.87 -7.79 -3.87
C ILE A 87 -7.19 -8.85 -4.92
N GLY A 88 -7.22 -10.13 -4.55
CA GLY A 88 -7.58 -11.23 -5.44
C GLY A 88 -9.01 -11.10 -5.97
N ILE A 89 -9.97 -10.84 -5.10
CA ILE A 89 -11.37 -10.61 -5.49
C ILE A 89 -11.48 -9.41 -6.45
N ALA A 90 -10.84 -8.29 -6.14
CA ALA A 90 -10.83 -7.11 -7.00
C ALA A 90 -10.21 -7.39 -8.37
N SER A 91 -9.13 -8.18 -8.42
CA SER A 91 -8.47 -8.58 -9.68
C SER A 91 -9.35 -9.46 -10.56
N LEU A 92 -10.20 -10.30 -9.97
CA LEU A 92 -11.19 -11.10 -10.71
C LEU A 92 -12.39 -10.24 -11.14
N ALA A 93 -12.86 -9.35 -10.28
CA ALA A 93 -14.01 -8.49 -10.58
C ALA A 93 -13.69 -7.46 -11.68
N GLY A 94 -12.45 -6.98 -11.76
CA GLY A 94 -12.03 -5.94 -12.71
C GLY A 94 -12.40 -6.25 -14.15
N PRO A 95 -11.97 -7.38 -14.75
CA PRO A 95 -12.31 -7.75 -16.13
C PRO A 95 -13.81 -7.87 -16.38
N PHE A 96 -14.59 -8.36 -15.39
CA PHE A 96 -16.04 -8.43 -15.49
C PHE A 96 -16.68 -7.03 -15.54
N LEU A 97 -16.24 -6.12 -14.70
CA LEU A 97 -16.71 -4.75 -14.69
C LEU A 97 -16.37 -4.04 -16.01
N ILE A 98 -15.16 -4.22 -16.51
CA ILE A 98 -14.75 -3.65 -17.81
C ILE A 98 -15.69 -4.16 -18.91
N LYS A 99 -15.94 -5.48 -18.97
CA LYS A 99 -16.84 -6.07 -19.96
C LYS A 99 -18.29 -5.58 -19.86
N LEU A 100 -18.75 -5.21 -18.65
CA LEU A 100 -20.09 -4.67 -18.45
C LEU A 100 -20.19 -3.20 -18.89
N ILE A 101 -19.12 -2.44 -18.73
CA ILE A 101 -19.07 -1.00 -19.03
C ILE A 101 -18.77 -0.74 -20.49
N VAL A 102 -17.76 -1.45 -21.04
CA VAL A 102 -17.38 -1.36 -22.44
C VAL A 102 -18.30 -2.26 -23.25
N LYS A 103 -19.33 -1.66 -23.84
CA LYS A 103 -20.16 -2.29 -24.86
C LYS A 103 -19.46 -2.15 -26.21
N GLU A 104 -20.10 -2.59 -27.29
CA GLU A 104 -19.55 -2.74 -28.66
C GLU A 104 -18.84 -1.50 -29.26
N ASP A 105 -18.99 -0.31 -28.68
CA ASP A 105 -18.43 0.95 -29.19
C ASP A 105 -17.02 1.28 -28.68
N GLU A 106 -16.31 0.35 -28.02
CA GLU A 106 -14.90 0.46 -27.59
C GLU A 106 -14.54 1.74 -26.79
N ASP A 107 -15.50 2.38 -26.13
CA ASP A 107 -15.23 3.60 -25.38
C ASP A 107 -14.60 3.30 -24.00
N TYR A 108 -13.29 3.15 -24.00
CA TYR A 108 -12.51 2.94 -22.77
C TYR A 108 -12.39 4.19 -21.89
N LEU A 109 -12.80 5.35 -22.36
CA LEU A 109 -12.73 6.59 -21.57
C LEU A 109 -13.46 6.46 -20.23
N THR A 110 -14.66 5.87 -20.25
CA THR A 110 -15.48 5.64 -19.06
C THR A 110 -14.74 4.78 -18.02
N VAL A 111 -14.02 3.75 -18.47
CA VAL A 111 -13.23 2.88 -17.58
C VAL A 111 -12.11 3.67 -16.90
N TYR A 112 -11.38 4.48 -17.64
CA TYR A 112 -10.31 5.32 -17.09
C TYR A 112 -10.82 6.39 -16.14
N LEU A 113 -11.97 7.00 -16.42
CA LEU A 113 -12.60 7.97 -15.53
C LEU A 113 -13.04 7.33 -14.21
N ILE A 114 -13.61 6.13 -14.24
CA ILE A 114 -13.96 5.37 -13.03
C ILE A 114 -12.68 5.03 -12.24
N GLY A 115 -11.63 4.58 -12.92
CA GLY A 115 -10.32 4.33 -12.30
C GLY A 115 -9.77 5.57 -11.61
N GLY A 116 -9.80 6.72 -12.29
CA GLY A 116 -9.39 8.02 -11.73
C GLY A 116 -10.21 8.43 -10.52
N ALA A 117 -11.53 8.24 -10.56
CA ALA A 117 -12.41 8.52 -9.42
C ALA A 117 -12.08 7.64 -8.20
N LEU A 118 -11.81 6.35 -8.41
CA LEU A 118 -11.39 5.45 -7.34
C LEU A 118 -10.02 5.84 -6.75
N CYS A 119 -9.07 6.25 -7.59
CA CYS A 119 -7.78 6.77 -7.13
C CYS A 119 -7.95 8.07 -6.33
N PHE A 120 -8.87 8.93 -6.72
CA PHE A 120 -9.18 10.14 -5.96
C PHE A 120 -9.78 9.83 -4.60
N ILE A 121 -10.74 8.92 -4.52
CA ILE A 121 -11.33 8.45 -3.24
C ILE A 121 -10.25 7.84 -2.34
N LYS A 122 -9.35 7.00 -2.90
CA LYS A 122 -8.21 6.44 -2.18
C LYS A 122 -7.31 7.54 -1.59
N THR A 123 -7.04 8.59 -2.36
CA THR A 123 -6.21 9.73 -1.93
C THR A 123 -6.88 10.50 -0.80
N LEU A 124 -8.19 10.74 -0.87
CA LEU A 124 -8.96 11.37 0.21
C LEU A 124 -8.94 10.52 1.49
N ALA A 125 -9.16 9.21 1.38
CA ALA A 125 -9.08 8.30 2.50
C ALA A 125 -7.69 8.34 3.18
N LEU A 126 -6.63 8.45 2.38
CA LEU A 126 -5.26 8.57 2.88
C LEU A 126 -5.00 9.87 3.64
N ILE A 127 -5.64 10.98 3.25
CA ILE A 127 -5.56 12.25 3.98
C ILE A 127 -6.16 12.09 5.39
N CYS A 128 -7.31 11.42 5.47
CA CYS A 128 -7.99 11.15 6.74
C CYS A 128 -7.25 10.13 7.62
N PHE A 129 -6.38 9.31 7.01
CA PHE A 129 -5.61 8.31 7.75
C PHE A 129 -4.60 8.99 8.68
N LYS A 130 -4.72 8.72 9.98
CA LYS A 130 -3.77 9.17 11.01
C LYS A 130 -2.87 8.00 11.39
N GLU A 131 -1.59 8.13 11.08
CA GLU A 131 -0.59 7.15 11.53
C GLU A 131 -0.38 7.31 13.04
N ASN A 132 -1.12 6.56 13.85
CA ASN A 132 -0.94 6.54 15.30
C ASN A 132 0.33 5.75 15.65
N LYS A 133 1.00 6.15 16.74
CA LYS A 133 2.15 5.39 17.26
C LYS A 133 1.71 3.95 17.56
N PRO A 134 2.53 2.94 17.21
CA PRO A 134 2.15 1.54 17.34
C PRO A 134 1.89 1.17 18.80
N TYR A 135 0.66 0.78 19.09
CA TYR A 135 0.20 0.35 20.42
C TYR A 135 1.03 -0.83 20.99
N ILE A 136 1.59 -1.66 20.13
CA ILE A 136 2.34 -2.86 20.53
C ILE A 136 3.78 -2.53 20.95
N TYR A 137 4.38 -1.48 20.39
CA TYR A 137 5.77 -1.11 20.75
C TYR A 137 5.87 -0.57 22.18
N GLU A 138 4.84 0.07 22.66
CA GLU A 138 4.77 0.61 24.02
C GLU A 138 4.61 -0.52 25.05
N ASN A 139 3.80 -1.53 24.75
CA ASN A 139 3.59 -2.69 25.62
C ASN A 139 4.78 -3.65 25.66
N SER A 140 5.51 -3.84 24.57
CA SER A 140 6.72 -4.68 24.58
C SER A 140 7.86 -4.03 25.34
N ASN A 141 8.07 -2.72 25.20
CA ASN A 141 9.06 -1.97 25.97
C ASN A 141 8.73 -1.92 27.47
N ASN A 142 7.44 -1.85 27.81
CA ASN A 142 7.04 -1.89 29.22
C ASN A 142 7.23 -3.27 29.81
N ARG A 143 6.89 -4.36 29.10
CA ARG A 143 7.17 -5.74 29.55
C ARG A 143 8.66 -6.00 29.73
N GLU A 144 9.49 -5.57 28.81
CA GLU A 144 10.95 -5.74 28.90
C GLU A 144 11.56 -4.95 30.07
N LYS A 145 11.01 -3.78 30.39
CA LYS A 145 11.39 -2.99 31.57
C LYS A 145 10.96 -3.66 32.87
N ASP A 146 9.75 -4.21 32.90
CA ASP A 146 9.22 -4.92 34.08
C ASP A 146 10.00 -6.22 34.34
N GLU A 147 10.37 -6.95 33.28
CA GLU A 147 11.16 -8.18 33.36
C GLU A 147 12.60 -7.89 33.85
N LYS A 148 13.24 -6.82 33.34
CA LYS A 148 14.55 -6.37 33.83
C LYS A 148 14.49 -5.88 35.29
N ALA A 149 13.41 -5.21 35.66
CA ALA A 149 13.21 -4.74 37.03
C ALA A 149 13.00 -5.91 38.03
N SER A 150 12.25 -6.95 37.61
CA SER A 150 12.04 -8.16 38.42
C SER A 150 13.34 -8.94 38.59
N PHE A 151 14.12 -9.11 37.52
CA PHE A 151 15.42 -9.79 37.58
C PHE A 151 16.41 -9.10 38.51
N THR A 152 16.43 -7.77 38.50
CA THR A 152 17.30 -6.96 39.36
C THR A 152 16.90 -7.03 40.85
N ARG A 153 15.61 -7.21 41.14
CA ARG A 153 15.13 -7.44 42.52
C ARG A 153 15.56 -8.81 43.05
N THR A 154 15.33 -9.84 42.25
CA THR A 154 15.70 -11.23 42.64
C THR A 154 17.20 -11.38 42.87
N SER A 155 18.05 -10.71 42.10
CA SER A 155 19.50 -10.70 42.29
C SER A 155 19.96 -10.00 43.56
N LYS A 156 19.18 -9.04 44.09
CA LYS A 156 19.51 -8.34 45.36
C LYS A 156 19.05 -9.06 46.61
N GLU A 157 18.11 -10.02 46.50
CA GLU A 157 17.62 -10.84 47.60
C GLU A 157 18.47 -12.08 47.87
N ILE A 158 19.38 -12.43 46.92
CA ILE A 158 20.24 -13.62 46.98
C ILE A 158 21.66 -13.29 47.56
N ILE A 159 21.98 -11.99 47.73
CA ILE A 159 23.23 -11.52 48.31
C ILE A 159 22.98 -11.06 49.74
#